data_c0a235a0c15b66c99652116b1f2fb290
#
_entry.id   c0a235a0c15b66c99652116b1f2fb290
#
_cell.length_a   1.000
_cell.length_b   1.000
_cell.length_c   1.000
_cell.angle_alpha   90.00
_cell.angle_beta   90.00
_cell.angle_gamma   90.00
#
_symmetry.space_group_name_H-M   'P 1'
#
loop_
_entity.id
_entity.type
_entity.pdbx_description
1 polymer ?
#
loop_
_entity_poly.entity_id
_entity_poly.type
_entity_poly.pdbx_seq_one_letter_code
_entity_poly.pdbx_strand_id
1 'polypeptide(L)'
;MYYTVETNKSFNQASTDLESAVMRHGFGVLHVHDLGTTLRSKGIAFHEECKVFEVCNPGQAAKVLSIDMRLNMALPCRISVFTEKGKTKIGLIKPAQMLSSLSQDAALVKVAKEVEEKTIQMVDDAK
;
A
#
# COMPACT_ATOMS: atom_id res chain seq x y z
N MET A 1 -6.62 -7.05 -10.15
CA MET A 1 -5.55 -6.08 -9.87
C MET A 1 -5.69 -5.44 -8.48
N TYR A 2 -6.85 -4.95 -8.11
CA TYR A 2 -7.08 -4.41 -6.76
C TYR A 2 -7.33 -5.52 -5.75
N TYR A 3 -6.87 -5.29 -4.53
CA TYR A 3 -7.28 -6.04 -3.36
C TYR A 3 -7.82 -5.05 -2.34
N THR A 4 -9.11 -5.09 -2.06
CA THR A 4 -9.77 -4.12 -1.19
C THR A 4 -10.67 -4.84 -0.20
N VAL A 5 -10.63 -4.43 1.06
CA VAL A 5 -11.52 -4.94 2.12
C VAL A 5 -12.30 -3.78 2.73
N GLU A 6 -13.50 -4.05 3.21
CA GLU A 6 -14.28 -3.12 4.04
C GLU A 6 -14.05 -3.45 5.51
N THR A 7 -14.10 -2.43 6.35
CA THR A 7 -14.01 -2.59 7.80
C THR A 7 -15.06 -1.71 8.49
N ASN A 8 -15.51 -2.16 9.66
CA ASN A 8 -16.40 -1.38 10.51
C ASN A 8 -15.66 -0.35 11.37
N LYS A 9 -14.33 -0.37 11.33
CA LYS A 9 -13.50 0.60 12.06
C LYS A 9 -13.66 1.99 11.45
N SER A 10 -13.42 3.02 12.29
CA SER A 10 -13.30 4.38 11.77
C SER A 10 -12.08 4.51 10.87
N PHE A 11 -12.08 5.54 10.04
CA PHE A 11 -10.94 5.86 9.19
C PHE A 11 -9.65 6.00 10.02
N ASN A 12 -9.72 6.70 11.15
CA ASN A 12 -8.55 6.91 12.01
C ASN A 12 -8.06 5.60 12.64
N GLN A 13 -8.98 4.76 13.13
CA GLN A 13 -8.61 3.48 13.74
C GLN A 13 -8.00 2.53 12.71
N ALA A 14 -8.60 2.44 11.52
CA ALA A 14 -8.07 1.62 10.43
C ALA A 14 -6.67 2.09 10.01
N SER A 15 -6.45 3.41 9.95
CA SER A 15 -5.15 3.99 9.62
C SER A 15 -4.09 3.62 10.67
N THR A 16 -4.42 3.73 11.95
CA THR A 16 -3.51 3.35 13.04
C THR A 16 -3.21 1.86 13.03
N ASP A 17 -4.24 1.04 12.83
CA ASP A 17 -4.08 -0.42 12.81
C ASP A 17 -3.28 -0.90 11.60
N LEU A 18 -3.43 -0.23 10.45
CA LEU A 18 -2.61 -0.52 9.28
C LEU A 18 -1.13 -0.23 9.55
N GLU A 19 -0.82 0.90 10.15
CA GLU A 19 0.56 1.26 10.48
C GLU A 19 1.20 0.20 11.40
N SER A 20 0.46 -0.26 12.41
CA SER A 20 0.91 -1.32 13.31
C SER A 20 1.11 -2.65 12.57
N ALA A 21 0.17 -3.01 11.68
CA ALA A 21 0.27 -4.24 10.90
C ALA A 21 1.48 -4.24 9.97
N VAL A 22 1.77 -3.10 9.34
CA VAL A 22 2.95 -2.94 8.48
C VAL A 22 4.22 -3.29 9.26
N MET A 23 4.36 -2.72 10.45
CA MET A 23 5.55 -2.97 11.29
C MET A 23 5.63 -4.41 11.77
N ARG A 24 4.50 -5.03 12.13
CA ARG A 24 4.48 -6.45 12.55
C ARG A 24 4.95 -7.39 11.44
N HIS A 25 4.74 -7.02 10.18
CA HIS A 25 5.16 -7.81 9.03
C HIS A 25 6.57 -7.47 8.52
N GLY A 26 7.33 -6.70 9.30
CA GLY A 26 8.73 -6.40 8.99
C GLY A 26 8.93 -5.31 7.94
N PHE A 27 7.90 -4.55 7.65
CA PHE A 27 7.98 -3.39 6.76
C PHE A 27 8.00 -2.10 7.58
N GLY A 28 8.41 -1.01 6.97
CA GLY A 28 8.31 0.33 7.54
C GLY A 28 7.38 1.21 6.73
N VAL A 29 6.78 2.18 7.40
CA VAL A 29 6.04 3.25 6.74
C VAL A 29 7.02 4.37 6.43
N LEU A 30 7.28 4.62 5.15
CA LEU A 30 8.20 5.67 4.71
C LEU A 30 7.55 7.04 4.74
N HIS A 31 6.30 7.10 4.31
CA HIS A 31 5.55 8.34 4.22
C HIS A 31 4.06 8.05 4.19
N VAL A 32 3.26 9.00 4.69
CA VAL A 32 1.80 8.96 4.62
C VAL A 32 1.33 10.21 3.90
N HIS A 33 0.65 10.01 2.78
CA HIS A 33 0.04 11.10 2.02
C HIS A 33 -1.42 11.24 2.45
N ASP A 34 -1.75 12.32 3.14
CA ASP A 34 -3.14 12.61 3.50
C ASP A 34 -3.78 13.40 2.34
N LEU A 35 -4.27 12.67 1.35
CA LEU A 35 -4.84 13.27 0.14
C LEU A 35 -6.12 14.04 0.44
N GLY A 36 -6.94 13.56 1.37
CA GLY A 36 -8.16 14.28 1.75
C GLY A 36 -7.88 15.66 2.26
N THR A 37 -6.95 15.77 3.21
CA THR A 37 -6.54 17.06 3.78
C THR A 37 -5.88 17.94 2.72
N THR A 38 -5.02 17.36 1.89
CA THR A 38 -4.33 18.11 0.82
C THR A 38 -5.33 18.73 -0.15
N LEU A 39 -6.32 17.97 -0.61
CA LEU A 39 -7.33 18.47 -1.55
C LEU A 39 -8.16 19.58 -0.92
N ARG A 40 -8.61 19.39 0.31
CA ARG A 40 -9.38 20.41 1.03
C ARG A 40 -8.58 21.68 1.26
N SER A 41 -7.29 21.56 1.56
CA SER A 41 -6.41 22.72 1.79
C SER A 41 -6.21 23.56 0.54
N LYS A 42 -6.45 22.98 -0.64
CA LYS A 42 -6.36 23.68 -1.92
C LYS A 42 -7.73 24.18 -2.42
N GLY A 43 -8.73 24.19 -1.55
CA GLY A 43 -10.05 24.69 -1.85
C GLY A 43 -10.95 23.74 -2.64
N ILE A 44 -10.56 22.46 -2.75
CA ILE A 44 -11.37 21.47 -3.45
C ILE A 44 -12.38 20.88 -2.47
N ALA A 45 -13.65 20.80 -2.89
CA ALA A 45 -14.72 20.20 -2.10
C ALA A 45 -14.60 18.67 -2.17
N PHE A 46 -13.78 18.11 -1.28
CA PHE A 46 -13.56 16.68 -1.17
C PHE A 46 -14.04 16.21 0.20
N HIS A 47 -15.09 15.39 0.23
CA HIS A 47 -15.81 15.05 1.47
C HIS A 47 -15.40 13.70 2.06
N GLU A 48 -14.64 12.90 1.32
CA GLU A 48 -14.15 11.63 1.81
C GLU A 48 -12.79 11.78 2.48
N GLU A 49 -12.40 10.78 3.24
CA GLU A 49 -11.05 10.68 3.77
C GLU A 49 -10.22 9.75 2.90
N CYS A 50 -8.93 10.06 2.77
CA CYS A 50 -8.03 9.23 1.97
C CYS A 50 -6.59 9.43 2.41
N LYS A 51 -5.95 8.36 2.85
CA LYS A 51 -4.52 8.32 3.15
C LYS A 51 -3.85 7.24 2.33
N VAL A 52 -2.69 7.55 1.77
CA VAL A 52 -1.84 6.59 1.06
C VAL A 52 -0.58 6.37 1.89
N PHE A 53 -0.36 5.12 2.29
CA PHE A 53 0.82 4.72 3.07
C PHE A 53 1.85 4.14 2.11
N GLU A 54 3.00 4.77 2.02
CA GLU A 54 4.15 4.21 1.30
C GLU A 54 4.91 3.29 2.25
N VAL A 55 4.97 2.01 1.90
CA VAL A 55 5.56 0.98 2.75
C VAL A 55 6.71 0.30 2.06
N CYS A 56 7.72 -0.10 2.82
CA CYS A 56 8.93 -0.67 2.25
C CYS A 56 9.57 -1.67 3.21
N ASN A 57 10.07 -2.76 2.64
CA ASN A 57 11.07 -3.60 3.27
C ASN A 57 12.38 -3.37 2.50
N PRO A 58 13.41 -2.77 3.13
CA PRO A 58 14.64 -2.41 2.41
C PRO A 58 15.32 -3.59 1.72
N GLY A 59 15.33 -4.77 2.34
CA GLY A 59 15.91 -5.96 1.75
C GLY A 59 15.21 -6.38 0.46
N GLN A 60 13.87 -6.35 0.46
CA GLN A 60 13.09 -6.68 -0.74
C GLN A 60 13.25 -5.62 -1.82
N ALA A 61 13.26 -4.34 -1.43
CA ALA A 61 13.48 -3.25 -2.38
C ALA A 61 14.86 -3.37 -3.05
N ALA A 62 15.90 -3.68 -2.29
CA ALA A 62 17.25 -3.87 -2.81
C ALA A 62 17.29 -5.02 -3.84
N LYS A 63 16.61 -6.13 -3.58
CA LYS A 63 16.51 -7.25 -4.51
C LYS A 63 15.86 -6.82 -5.83
N VAL A 64 14.75 -6.10 -5.77
CA VAL A 64 14.04 -5.61 -6.95
C VAL A 64 14.95 -4.70 -7.78
N LEU A 65 15.59 -3.73 -7.13
CA LEU A 65 16.44 -2.75 -7.82
C LEU A 65 17.71 -3.38 -8.38
N SER A 66 18.23 -4.45 -7.79
CA SER A 66 19.38 -5.18 -8.33
C SER A 66 19.03 -5.93 -9.61
N ILE A 67 17.76 -6.25 -9.83
CA ILE A 67 17.30 -6.89 -11.06
C ILE A 67 17.21 -5.86 -12.20
N ASP A 68 16.57 -4.73 -11.94
CA ASP A 68 16.40 -3.66 -12.92
C ASP A 68 16.12 -2.34 -12.18
N MET A 69 17.03 -1.38 -12.31
CA MET A 69 16.88 -0.07 -11.66
C MET A 69 15.61 0.67 -12.06
N ARG A 70 15.10 0.44 -13.28
CA ARG A 70 13.88 1.08 -13.76
C ARG A 70 12.66 0.73 -12.90
N LEU A 71 12.71 -0.39 -12.19
CA LEU A 71 11.64 -0.81 -11.30
C LEU A 71 11.46 0.14 -10.10
N ASN A 72 12.44 1.04 -9.87
CA ASN A 72 12.28 2.10 -8.85
C ASN A 72 11.04 2.96 -9.10
N MET A 73 10.62 3.10 -10.36
CA MET A 73 9.45 3.89 -10.72
C MET A 73 8.13 3.25 -10.26
N ALA A 74 8.15 1.97 -9.94
CA ALA A 74 7.00 1.24 -9.39
C ALA A 74 7.10 1.07 -7.86
N LEU A 75 8.11 1.65 -7.23
CA LEU A 75 8.32 1.57 -5.79
C LEU A 75 8.15 2.96 -5.15
N PRO A 76 7.91 3.05 -3.83
CA PRO A 76 7.59 1.97 -2.91
C PRO A 76 6.18 1.42 -3.11
N CYS A 77 5.86 0.29 -2.44
CA CYS A 77 4.51 -0.24 -2.40
C CYS A 77 3.59 0.72 -1.65
N ARG A 78 2.32 0.74 -2.04
CA ARG A 78 1.32 1.64 -1.46
C ARG A 78 0.12 0.85 -0.97
N ILE A 79 -0.33 1.20 0.23
CA ILE A 79 -1.58 0.70 0.80
C ILE A 79 -2.41 1.92 1.18
N SER A 80 -3.68 1.94 0.81
CA SER A 80 -4.56 3.07 1.06
C SER A 80 -5.62 2.74 2.08
N VAL A 81 -5.95 3.73 2.92
CA VAL A 81 -7.15 3.72 3.75
C VAL A 81 -8.02 4.87 3.27
N PHE A 82 -9.26 4.59 2.99
CA PHE A 82 -10.16 5.61 2.44
C PHE A 82 -11.61 5.33 2.83
N THR A 83 -12.43 6.38 2.73
CA THR A 83 -13.87 6.25 2.94
C THR A 83 -14.60 6.43 1.62
N GLU A 84 -15.69 5.71 1.47
CA GLU A 84 -16.55 5.82 0.31
C GLU A 84 -17.97 5.44 0.73
N LYS A 85 -18.91 6.36 0.52
CA LYS A 85 -20.34 6.12 0.80
C LYS A 85 -20.58 5.63 2.24
N GLY A 86 -19.90 6.25 3.21
CA GLY A 86 -20.05 5.93 4.63
C GLY A 86 -19.31 4.69 5.09
N LYS A 87 -18.49 4.09 4.24
CA LYS A 87 -17.73 2.87 4.57
C LYS A 87 -16.24 3.16 4.57
N THR A 88 -15.53 2.53 5.50
CA THR A 88 -14.05 2.57 5.53
C THR A 88 -13.51 1.36 4.81
N LYS A 89 -12.57 1.60 3.91
CA LYS A 89 -11.93 0.57 3.09
C LYS A 89 -10.42 0.65 3.21
N ILE A 90 -9.77 -0.50 3.09
CA ILE A 90 -8.31 -0.63 3.03
C ILE A 90 -7.99 -1.43 1.78
N GLY A 91 -7.03 -0.96 0.99
CA GLY A 91 -6.73 -1.67 -0.25
C GLY A 91 -5.37 -1.35 -0.83
N LEU A 92 -5.00 -2.14 -1.81
CA LEU A 92 -3.75 -2.02 -2.54
C LEU A 92 -3.91 -2.51 -3.98
N ILE A 93 -2.96 -2.10 -4.81
CA ILE A 93 -2.77 -2.73 -6.12
C ILE A 93 -1.80 -3.88 -5.91
N LYS A 94 -2.18 -5.08 -6.35
CA LYS A 94 -1.37 -6.30 -6.13
C LYS A 94 0.01 -6.16 -6.80
N PRO A 95 1.09 -6.16 -6.02
CA PRO A 95 2.43 -5.87 -6.57
C PRO A 95 2.93 -6.93 -7.56
N ALA A 96 2.59 -8.20 -7.37
CA ALA A 96 3.05 -9.26 -8.28
C ALA A 96 2.55 -9.04 -9.70
N GLN A 97 1.28 -8.67 -9.83
CA GLN A 97 0.66 -8.42 -11.13
C GLN A 97 1.20 -7.15 -11.78
N MET A 98 1.39 -6.10 -11.00
CA MET A 98 1.95 -4.83 -11.49
C MET A 98 3.39 -5.01 -11.96
N LEU A 99 4.23 -5.65 -11.15
CA LEU A 99 5.66 -5.82 -11.48
C LEU A 99 5.87 -6.80 -12.63
N SER A 100 5.05 -7.85 -12.74
CA SER A 100 5.16 -8.81 -13.84
C SER A 100 4.84 -8.20 -15.20
N SER A 101 4.06 -7.13 -15.24
CA SER A 101 3.82 -6.39 -16.48
C SER A 101 5.02 -5.56 -16.92
N LEU A 102 5.97 -5.29 -16.01
CA LEU A 102 7.16 -4.49 -16.27
C LEU A 102 8.39 -5.35 -16.53
N SER A 103 8.47 -6.55 -15.97
CA SER A 103 9.57 -7.48 -16.13
C SER A 103 9.10 -8.90 -15.86
N GLN A 104 9.62 -9.86 -16.62
CA GLN A 104 9.33 -11.29 -16.48
C GLN A 104 10.49 -12.08 -15.87
N ASP A 105 11.46 -11.38 -15.27
CA ASP A 105 12.58 -12.03 -14.59
C ASP A 105 12.07 -12.94 -13.47
N ALA A 106 12.55 -14.19 -13.42
CA ALA A 106 12.08 -15.18 -12.46
C ALA A 106 12.36 -14.79 -11.01
N ALA A 107 13.48 -14.12 -10.76
CA ALA A 107 13.82 -13.64 -9.41
C ALA A 107 12.88 -12.52 -8.98
N LEU A 108 12.48 -11.65 -9.91
CA LEU A 108 11.50 -10.60 -9.64
C LEU A 108 10.13 -11.19 -9.32
N VAL A 109 9.69 -12.17 -10.08
CA VAL A 109 8.39 -12.84 -9.85
C VAL A 109 8.33 -13.41 -8.44
N LYS A 110 9.40 -14.04 -7.97
CA LYS A 110 9.47 -14.60 -6.62
C LYS A 110 9.37 -13.51 -5.55
N VAL A 111 10.17 -12.45 -5.66
CA VAL A 111 10.17 -11.33 -4.70
C VAL A 111 8.80 -10.64 -4.69
N ALA A 112 8.22 -10.40 -5.86
CA ALA A 112 6.93 -9.74 -5.99
C ALA A 112 5.81 -10.54 -5.33
N LYS A 113 5.82 -11.86 -5.43
CA LYS A 113 4.85 -12.74 -4.74
C LYS A 113 5.00 -12.66 -3.23
N GLU A 114 6.22 -12.68 -2.72
CA GLU A 114 6.49 -12.56 -1.28
C GLU A 114 5.97 -11.23 -0.73
N VAL A 115 6.24 -10.14 -1.44
CA VAL A 115 5.77 -8.80 -1.06
C VAL A 115 4.24 -8.74 -1.12
N GLU A 116 3.64 -9.31 -2.16
CA GLU A 116 2.18 -9.32 -2.29
C GLU A 116 1.52 -10.06 -1.14
N GLU A 117 2.01 -11.25 -0.78
CA GLU A 117 1.48 -12.01 0.34
C GLU A 117 1.55 -11.23 1.64
N LYS A 118 2.69 -10.58 1.91
CA LYS A 118 2.87 -9.77 3.12
C LYS A 118 1.95 -8.56 3.15
N THR A 119 1.83 -7.84 2.05
CA THR A 119 0.98 -6.64 2.00
C THR A 119 -0.51 -6.99 2.09
N ILE A 120 -0.94 -8.09 1.52
CA ILE A 120 -2.30 -8.59 1.70
C ILE A 120 -2.56 -8.94 3.16
N GLN A 121 -1.61 -9.61 3.83
CA GLN A 121 -1.73 -9.92 5.26
C GLN A 121 -1.82 -8.65 6.11
N MET A 122 -1.08 -7.60 5.77
CA MET A 122 -1.18 -6.30 6.46
C MET A 122 -2.58 -5.74 6.37
N VAL A 123 -3.18 -5.76 5.19
CA VAL A 123 -4.55 -5.29 4.96
C VAL A 123 -5.55 -6.12 5.78
N ASP A 124 -5.42 -7.44 5.74
CA ASP A 124 -6.31 -8.34 6.46
C ASP A 124 -6.19 -8.17 7.98
N ASP A 125 -4.98 -7.94 8.48
CA ASP A 125 -4.75 -7.73 9.92
C ASP A 125 -5.29 -6.38 10.39
N ALA A 126 -5.30 -5.37 9.54
CA ALA A 126 -5.78 -4.03 9.87
C ALA A 126 -7.31 -3.91 9.80
N LYS A 127 -7.95 -4.80 9.11
CA LYS A 127 -9.39 -4.80 8.85
C LYS A 127 -10.25 -4.80 10.12
#